data_80d4f6c50ef80a8cb3362ea1ffe6a9cf
#
_entry.id   80d4f6c50ef80a8cb3362ea1ffe6a9cf
#
_cell.length_a   1.000
_cell.length_b   1.000
_cell.length_c   1.000
_cell.angle_alpha   90.00
_cell.angle_beta   90.00
_cell.angle_gamma   90.00
#
_symmetry.space_group_name_H-M   'P 1'
#
loop_
_entity.id
_entity.type
_entity.pdbx_description
1 polymer ?
#
loop_
_entity_poly.entity_id
_entity_poly.type
_entity_poly.pdbx_seq_one_letter_code
_entity_poly.pdbx_strand_id
1 'polypeptide(L)'
;AIINISSVAGTYPYPGGNVYGGTKAFVSQFSLGLRSDLHGTGVRVTSIEPGMAETEFTLVRTGGDQAASDILYEGARPMTADDIAGVIHYVATLPPHLNVNRLEIMPVSQSFAGFQVHRER
;
A
#
# COMPACT_ATOMS: atom_id res chain seq x y z
N ALA A 1 10.63 -4.94 -14.86
CA ALA A 1 9.38 -4.45 -14.28
C ALA A 1 9.65 -3.25 -13.37
N ILE A 2 8.72 -2.33 -13.31
CA ILE A 2 8.72 -1.21 -12.38
C ILE A 2 7.56 -1.44 -11.41
N ILE A 3 7.86 -1.55 -10.12
CA ILE A 3 6.85 -1.78 -9.08
C ILE A 3 6.97 -0.64 -8.07
N ASN A 4 5.96 0.21 -8.04
CA ASN A 4 5.89 1.34 -7.13
C ASN A 4 4.99 1.01 -5.95
N ILE A 5 5.37 1.46 -4.77
CA ILE A 5 4.59 1.25 -3.55
C ILE A 5 3.80 2.51 -3.25
N SER A 6 2.50 2.43 -3.45
CA SER A 6 1.54 3.47 -3.08
C SER A 6 0.88 3.10 -1.75
N SER A 7 -0.41 3.30 -1.63
CA SER A 7 -1.19 3.00 -0.43
C SER A 7 -2.67 3.05 -0.75
N VAL A 8 -3.48 2.36 0.04
CA VAL A 8 -4.93 2.56 0.03
C VAL A 8 -5.30 4.02 0.37
N ALA A 9 -4.43 4.74 1.09
CA ALA A 9 -4.63 6.16 1.38
C ALA A 9 -4.64 7.04 0.14
N GLY A 10 -4.09 6.58 -0.98
CA GLY A 10 -4.18 7.28 -2.26
C GLY A 10 -5.58 7.23 -2.88
N THR A 11 -6.44 6.33 -2.43
CA THR A 11 -7.80 6.15 -2.92
C THR A 11 -8.85 6.49 -1.86
N TYR A 12 -8.62 6.08 -0.60
CA TYR A 12 -9.59 6.23 0.48
C TYR A 12 -9.11 7.28 1.47
N PRO A 13 -9.79 8.45 1.52
CA PRO A 13 -9.38 9.53 2.41
C PRO A 13 -9.70 9.22 3.87
N TYR A 14 -8.91 9.80 4.78
CA TYR A 14 -9.16 9.72 6.21
C TYR A 14 -8.69 11.01 6.91
N PRO A 15 -9.24 11.35 8.08
CA PRO A 15 -8.83 12.55 8.81
C PRO A 15 -7.34 12.55 9.12
N GLY A 16 -6.67 13.67 8.85
CA GLY A 16 -5.24 13.82 9.07
C GLY A 16 -4.36 13.30 7.94
N GLY A 17 -4.93 12.70 6.90
CA GLY A 17 -4.19 12.07 5.83
C GLY A 17 -4.15 12.81 4.51
N ASN A 18 -4.47 14.13 4.46
CA ASN A 18 -4.59 14.79 3.16
C ASN A 18 -3.26 14.91 2.41
N VAL A 19 -2.16 15.21 3.08
CA VAL A 19 -0.84 15.28 2.43
C VAL A 19 -0.37 13.88 2.06
N TYR A 20 -0.41 12.94 3.00
CA TYR A 20 0.00 11.57 2.75
C TYR A 20 -0.85 10.93 1.64
N GLY A 21 -2.18 11.06 1.72
CA GLY A 21 -3.08 10.56 0.69
C GLY A 21 -2.82 11.21 -0.66
N GLY A 22 -2.54 12.52 -0.68
CA GLY A 22 -2.19 13.23 -1.90
C GLY A 22 -0.90 12.72 -2.53
N THR A 23 0.15 12.47 -1.73
CA THR A 23 1.40 11.91 -2.24
C THR A 23 1.21 10.50 -2.78
N LYS A 24 0.41 9.68 -2.12
CA LYS A 24 0.15 8.30 -2.57
C LYS A 24 -0.77 8.26 -3.79
N ALA A 25 -1.73 9.16 -3.90
CA ALA A 25 -2.53 9.33 -5.11
C ALA A 25 -1.64 9.70 -6.30
N PHE A 26 -0.64 10.56 -6.08
CA PHE A 26 0.36 10.87 -7.10
C PHE A 26 1.09 9.60 -7.54
N VAL A 27 1.59 8.79 -6.61
CA VAL A 27 2.33 7.55 -6.94
C VAL A 27 1.46 6.59 -7.74
N SER A 28 0.18 6.43 -7.35
CA SER A 28 -0.76 5.55 -8.07
C SER A 28 -0.98 6.04 -9.50
N GLN A 29 -1.30 7.31 -9.69
CA GLN A 29 -1.53 7.88 -11.03
C GLN A 29 -0.24 7.91 -11.86
N PHE A 30 0.89 8.22 -11.24
CA PHE A 30 2.19 8.21 -11.88
C PHE A 30 2.51 6.83 -12.45
N SER A 31 2.21 5.77 -11.70
CA SER A 31 2.41 4.39 -12.15
C SER A 31 1.55 4.06 -13.37
N LEU A 32 0.29 4.50 -13.37
CA LEU A 32 -0.59 4.30 -14.51
C LEU A 32 -0.10 5.09 -15.73
N GLY A 33 0.40 6.31 -15.51
CA GLY A 33 0.99 7.13 -16.57
C GLY A 33 2.22 6.47 -17.18
N LEU A 34 3.11 5.91 -16.34
CA LEU A 34 4.26 5.15 -16.84
C LEU A 34 3.82 3.96 -17.69
N ARG A 35 2.78 3.26 -17.25
CA ARG A 35 2.22 2.13 -18.01
C ARG A 35 1.81 2.56 -19.41
N SER A 36 1.17 3.74 -19.52
CA SER A 36 0.76 4.32 -20.79
C SER A 36 1.96 4.73 -21.64
N ASP A 37 2.94 5.42 -21.04
CA ASP A 37 4.12 5.92 -21.77
C ASP A 37 5.01 4.79 -22.29
N LEU A 38 5.10 3.69 -21.54
CA LEU A 38 5.95 2.55 -21.88
C LEU A 38 5.22 1.48 -22.70
N HIS A 39 4.04 1.78 -23.19
CA HIS A 39 3.28 0.86 -24.04
C HIS A 39 4.11 0.44 -25.27
N GLY A 40 4.13 -0.85 -25.56
CA GLY A 40 4.88 -1.41 -26.67
C GLY A 40 6.35 -1.71 -26.39
N THR A 41 6.88 -1.36 -25.21
CA THR A 41 8.28 -1.63 -24.85
C THR A 41 8.47 -2.98 -24.15
N GLY A 42 7.40 -3.62 -23.69
CA GLY A 42 7.46 -4.82 -22.85
C GLY A 42 7.77 -4.55 -21.39
N VAL A 43 7.97 -3.31 -20.99
CA VAL A 43 8.18 -2.96 -19.57
C VAL A 43 6.85 -3.02 -18.82
N ARG A 44 6.82 -3.80 -17.75
CA ARG A 44 5.64 -3.95 -16.88
C ARG A 44 5.71 -2.92 -15.75
N VAL A 45 4.58 -2.30 -15.45
CA VAL A 45 4.47 -1.29 -14.39
C VAL A 45 3.29 -1.61 -13.49
N THR A 46 3.52 -1.66 -12.20
CA THR A 46 2.51 -2.01 -11.19
C THR A 46 2.53 -1.01 -10.04
N SER A 47 1.34 -0.60 -9.59
CA SER A 47 1.16 0.12 -8.33
C SER A 47 0.68 -0.86 -7.27
N ILE A 48 1.48 -1.09 -6.24
CA ILE A 48 1.08 -1.88 -5.07
C ILE A 48 0.51 -0.90 -4.05
N GLU A 49 -0.69 -1.17 -3.57
CA GLU A 49 -1.46 -0.26 -2.72
C GLU A 49 -1.87 -0.97 -1.42
N PRO A 50 -0.92 -1.10 -0.47
CA PRO A 50 -1.22 -1.79 0.78
C PRO A 50 -2.01 -0.93 1.75
N GLY A 51 -2.80 -1.59 2.59
CA GLY A 51 -3.42 -1.01 3.77
C GLY A 51 -2.50 -1.08 4.98
N MET A 52 -3.10 -1.35 6.16
CA MET A 52 -2.36 -1.38 7.42
C MET A 52 -1.30 -2.49 7.43
N ALA A 53 -0.04 -2.09 7.59
CA ALA A 53 1.09 -3.01 7.70
C ALA A 53 1.93 -2.63 8.92
N GLU A 54 2.27 -3.62 9.74
CA GLU A 54 3.13 -3.41 10.90
C GLU A 54 4.59 -3.44 10.46
N THR A 55 5.14 -2.25 10.29
CA THR A 55 6.53 -2.00 9.91
C THR A 55 7.05 -0.84 10.76
N GLU A 56 8.26 -0.39 10.53
CA GLU A 56 8.80 0.80 11.19
C GLU A 56 8.16 2.10 10.72
N PHE A 57 7.32 2.07 9.68
CA PHE A 57 6.73 3.27 9.09
C PHE A 57 5.95 4.09 10.12
N THR A 58 5.07 3.45 10.91
CA THR A 58 4.27 4.16 11.91
C THR A 58 5.14 4.71 13.02
N LEU A 59 6.18 3.99 13.44
CA LEU A 59 7.13 4.46 14.42
C LEU A 59 7.85 5.72 13.93
N VAL A 60 8.31 5.73 12.69
CA VAL A 60 8.95 6.88 12.07
C VAL A 60 7.96 8.05 11.96
N ARG A 61 6.73 7.78 11.48
CA ARG A 61 5.68 8.78 11.31
C ARG A 61 5.29 9.46 12.61
N THR A 62 5.31 8.73 13.73
CA THR A 62 4.99 9.27 15.06
C THR A 62 6.19 9.87 15.80
N GLY A 63 7.31 10.06 15.11
CA GLY A 63 8.51 10.64 15.70
C GLY A 63 9.22 9.72 16.66
N GLY A 64 9.08 8.41 16.51
CA GLY A 64 9.69 7.42 17.41
C GLY A 64 8.82 7.08 18.61
N ASP A 65 7.54 7.49 18.63
CA ASP A 65 6.62 7.18 19.71
C ASP A 65 6.14 5.72 19.61
N GLN A 66 6.82 4.84 20.34
CA GLN A 66 6.50 3.42 20.33
C GLN A 66 5.12 3.14 20.92
N ALA A 67 4.68 3.90 21.91
CA ALA A 67 3.36 3.72 22.52
C ALA A 67 2.25 4.07 21.51
N ALA A 68 2.39 5.15 20.75
CA ALA A 68 1.42 5.50 19.70
C ALA A 68 1.39 4.45 18.59
N SER A 69 2.55 3.92 18.21
CA SER A 69 2.63 2.84 17.22
C SER A 69 1.96 1.57 17.73
N ASP A 70 2.23 1.16 18.97
CA ASP A 70 1.66 -0.03 19.58
C ASP A 70 0.12 0.05 19.67
N ILE A 71 -0.39 1.23 20.06
CA ILE A 71 -1.84 1.47 20.15
C ILE A 71 -2.51 1.31 18.78
N LEU A 72 -1.88 1.79 17.72
CA LEU A 72 -2.41 1.68 16.37
C LEU A 72 -2.64 0.22 15.97
N TYR A 73 -1.73 -0.67 16.36
CA TYR A 73 -1.81 -2.09 16.00
C TYR A 73 -2.53 -2.96 17.02
N GLU A 74 -2.92 -2.40 18.18
CA GLU A 74 -3.57 -3.16 19.25
C GLU A 74 -4.86 -3.83 18.75
N GLY A 75 -4.95 -5.14 18.91
CA GLY A 75 -6.13 -5.94 18.52
C GLY A 75 -6.35 -6.06 17.02
N ALA A 76 -5.55 -5.39 16.19
CA ALA A 76 -5.56 -5.55 14.75
C ALA A 76 -4.65 -6.72 14.36
N ARG A 77 -4.89 -7.28 13.17
CA ARG A 77 -3.96 -8.23 12.56
C ARG A 77 -3.44 -7.60 11.26
N PRO A 78 -2.48 -6.68 11.38
CA PRO A 78 -1.95 -5.98 10.21
C PRO A 78 -1.14 -6.92 9.31
N MET A 79 -0.92 -6.50 8.07
CA MET A 79 0.06 -7.16 7.23
C MET A 79 1.45 -6.92 7.78
N THR A 80 2.36 -7.86 7.50
CA THR A 80 3.78 -7.72 7.84
C THR A 80 4.57 -7.29 6.60
N ALA A 81 5.84 -6.91 6.83
CA ALA A 81 6.75 -6.64 5.72
C ALA A 81 6.90 -7.86 4.80
N ASP A 82 6.92 -9.06 5.38
CA ASP A 82 7.00 -10.30 4.60
C ASP A 82 5.77 -10.51 3.72
N ASP A 83 4.58 -10.16 4.21
CA ASP A 83 3.35 -10.25 3.41
C ASP A 83 3.46 -9.34 2.18
N ILE A 84 3.90 -8.10 2.36
CA ILE A 84 4.07 -7.16 1.26
C ILE A 84 5.15 -7.64 0.29
N ALA A 85 6.28 -8.13 0.80
CA ALA A 85 7.35 -8.69 -0.03
C ALA A 85 6.86 -9.87 -0.86
N GLY A 86 6.02 -10.73 -0.29
CA GLY A 86 5.41 -11.85 -1.01
C GLY A 86 4.53 -11.39 -2.17
N VAL A 87 3.75 -10.32 -1.98
CA VAL A 87 2.92 -9.73 -3.04
C VAL A 87 3.79 -9.16 -4.15
N ILE A 88 4.84 -8.43 -3.79
CA ILE A 88 5.80 -7.86 -4.76
C ILE A 88 6.44 -8.98 -5.58
N HIS A 89 6.89 -10.04 -4.91
CA HIS A 89 7.49 -11.19 -5.58
C HIS A 89 6.51 -11.85 -6.56
N TYR A 90 5.27 -12.03 -6.15
CA TYR A 90 4.23 -12.58 -7.03
C TYR A 90 4.06 -11.76 -8.30
N VAL A 91 3.93 -10.44 -8.17
CA VAL A 91 3.78 -9.55 -9.31
C VAL A 91 5.03 -9.57 -10.20
N ALA A 92 6.22 -9.53 -9.60
CA ALA A 92 7.48 -9.50 -10.33
C ALA A 92 7.73 -10.78 -11.14
N THR A 93 7.19 -11.91 -10.68
CA THR A 93 7.44 -13.23 -11.29
C THR A 93 6.28 -13.70 -12.19
N LEU A 94 5.29 -12.87 -12.45
CA LEU A 94 4.24 -13.20 -13.41
C LEU A 94 4.80 -13.38 -14.82
N PRO A 95 4.11 -14.15 -15.70
CA PRO A 95 4.50 -14.27 -17.10
C PRO A 95 4.66 -12.90 -17.77
N PRO A 96 5.65 -12.73 -18.68
CA PRO A 96 6.00 -11.41 -19.21
C PRO A 96 4.86 -10.69 -19.98
N HIS A 97 3.86 -11.40 -20.43
CA HIS A 97 2.73 -10.82 -21.17
C HIS A 97 1.62 -10.29 -20.26
N LEU A 98 1.74 -10.46 -18.94
CA LEU A 98 0.73 -10.03 -17.97
C LEU A 98 1.22 -8.80 -17.21
N ASN A 99 0.36 -7.80 -17.12
CA ASN A 99 0.63 -6.60 -16.31
C ASN A 99 -0.48 -6.42 -15.29
N VAL A 100 -0.12 -6.46 -14.02
CA VAL A 100 -1.01 -6.06 -12.95
C VAL A 100 -0.90 -4.54 -12.83
N ASN A 101 -1.94 -3.82 -13.18
CA ASN A 101 -1.90 -2.35 -13.18
C ASN A 101 -1.91 -1.80 -11.77
N ARG A 102 -2.82 -2.30 -10.94
CA ARG A 102 -2.95 -1.92 -9.54
C ARG A 102 -3.25 -3.16 -8.72
N LEU A 103 -2.61 -3.26 -7.55
CA LEU A 103 -2.89 -4.33 -6.60
C LEU A 103 -3.14 -3.71 -5.24
N GLU A 104 -4.40 -3.61 -4.85
CA GLU A 104 -4.82 -3.12 -3.56
C GLU A 104 -4.99 -4.31 -2.61
N ILE A 105 -4.38 -4.22 -1.44
CA ILE A 105 -4.43 -5.29 -0.46
C ILE A 105 -4.55 -4.72 0.95
N MET A 106 -5.49 -5.24 1.71
CA MET A 106 -5.72 -4.86 3.10
C MET A 106 -5.73 -6.11 3.98
N PRO A 107 -5.35 -5.99 5.25
CA PRO A 107 -5.66 -7.07 6.18
C PRO A 107 -7.19 -7.22 6.31
N VAL A 108 -7.65 -8.42 6.59
CA VAL A 108 -9.10 -8.69 6.70
C VAL A 108 -9.76 -7.81 7.77
N SER A 109 -9.00 -7.42 8.81
CA SER A 109 -9.49 -6.58 9.89
C SER A 109 -9.70 -5.11 9.50
N GLN A 110 -9.22 -4.69 8.33
CA GLN A 110 -9.36 -3.32 7.85
C GLN A 110 -10.45 -3.23 6.79
N SER A 111 -11.14 -2.08 6.70
CA SER A 111 -12.10 -1.78 5.66
C SER A 111 -11.92 -0.34 5.18
N PHE A 112 -12.71 0.07 4.21
CA PHE A 112 -12.50 1.29 3.43
C PHE A 112 -12.89 2.57 4.18
N ALA A 113 -14.08 2.60 4.77
CA ALA A 113 -14.67 3.82 5.30
C ALA A 113 -13.94 4.27 6.56
N GLY A 114 -13.24 5.42 6.49
CA GLY A 114 -12.49 5.99 7.59
C GLY A 114 -11.36 5.10 8.09
N PHE A 115 -10.88 4.16 7.27
CA PHE A 115 -9.95 3.10 7.66
C PHE A 115 -10.47 2.33 8.88
N GLN A 116 -11.70 1.86 8.79
CA GLN A 116 -12.27 1.04 9.85
C GLN A 116 -11.44 -0.21 10.06
N VAL A 117 -11.13 -0.48 11.32
CA VAL A 117 -10.33 -1.64 11.73
C VAL A 117 -11.10 -2.40 12.80
N HIS A 118 -11.45 -3.64 12.49
CA HIS A 118 -12.01 -4.53 13.51
C HIS A 118 -10.89 -5.06 14.40
N ARG A 119 -11.03 -4.87 15.71
CA ARG A 119 -10.02 -5.29 16.70
C ARG A 119 -10.56 -6.40 17.58
N GLU A 120 -9.80 -7.46 17.68
CA GLU A 120 -10.07 -8.56 18.61
C GLU A 120 -9.44 -8.20 19.97
N ARG A 121 -10.28 -7.84 20.95
CA ARG A 121 -9.82 -7.43 22.29
C ARG A 121 -10.43 -8.28 23.37
#